data_4406f8e753c1f8409f06fdabe44f9a68
#
_entry.id   4406f8e753c1f8409f06fdabe44f9a68
#
_cell.length_a   1.000
_cell.length_b   1.000
_cell.length_c   1.000
_cell.angle_alpha   90.00
_cell.angle_beta   90.00
_cell.angle_gamma   90.00
#
_symmetry.space_group_name_H-M   'P 1'
#
loop_
_entity.id
_entity.type
_entity.pdbx_description
1 polymer ?
#
loop_
_entity_poly.entity_id
_entity_poly.type
_entity_poly.pdbx_seq_one_letter_code
_entity_poly.pdbx_strand_id
1 'polypeptide(L)'
;MNIDEASKIILKPYITEKTFAMVENEQKICFIVANDAPKPKIALAVKTLYNENVLDVNTARTIYGKKAFVKFESTDKSRDLATKIGML
;
A
#
# COMPACT_ATOMS: atom_id res chain seq x y z
N MET A 1 -7.87 -14.72 -0.47
CA MET A 1 -7.07 -14.31 -1.64
C MET A 1 -5.71 -15.00 -1.56
N ASN A 2 -5.23 -15.51 -2.66
CA ASN A 2 -3.89 -16.12 -2.68
C ASN A 2 -2.83 -15.07 -3.10
N ILE A 3 -1.54 -15.47 -2.98
CA ILE A 3 -0.43 -14.55 -3.26
C ILE A 3 -0.41 -14.12 -4.73
N ASP A 4 -0.73 -15.03 -5.65
CA ASP A 4 -0.76 -14.69 -7.08
C ASP A 4 -1.79 -13.62 -7.39
N GLU A 5 -2.99 -13.74 -6.85
CA GLU A 5 -4.04 -12.74 -7.02
C GLU A 5 -3.63 -11.40 -6.39
N ALA A 6 -3.07 -11.44 -5.18
CA ALA A 6 -2.64 -10.24 -4.49
C ALA A 6 -1.52 -9.51 -5.26
N SER A 7 -0.60 -10.25 -5.86
CA SER A 7 0.49 -9.69 -6.66
C SER A 7 -0.01 -9.02 -7.93
N LYS A 8 -1.16 -9.43 -8.45
CA LYS A 8 -1.78 -8.79 -9.62
C LYS A 8 -2.52 -7.51 -9.25
N ILE A 9 -2.84 -7.33 -7.97
CA ILE A 9 -3.53 -6.14 -7.46
C ILE A 9 -2.53 -5.10 -6.98
N ILE A 10 -1.59 -5.48 -6.12
CA ILE A 10 -0.52 -4.60 -5.65
C ILE A 10 0.68 -4.78 -6.56
N LEU A 11 0.90 -3.82 -7.46
CA LEU A 11 1.93 -3.96 -8.49
C LEU A 11 3.32 -3.60 -7.98
N LYS A 12 3.45 -2.49 -7.26
CA LYS A 12 4.73 -2.05 -6.69
C LYS A 12 4.50 -0.91 -5.70
N PRO A 13 5.43 -0.65 -4.77
CA PRO A 13 5.38 0.55 -3.96
C PRO A 13 5.73 1.78 -4.81
N TYR A 14 5.10 2.91 -4.50
CA TYR A 14 5.40 4.19 -5.15
C TYR A 14 6.20 5.05 -4.17
N ILE A 15 7.48 5.23 -4.46
CA ILE A 15 8.43 5.85 -3.53
C ILE A 15 8.85 7.23 -4.03
N THR A 16 8.49 8.27 -3.27
CA THR A 16 8.94 9.65 -3.46
C THR A 16 9.21 10.24 -2.08
N GLU A 17 9.81 11.43 -2.02
CA GLU A 17 9.99 12.11 -0.74
C GLU A 17 8.67 12.28 0.00
N LYS A 18 7.63 12.66 -0.73
CA LYS A 18 6.30 12.87 -0.15
C LYS A 18 5.71 11.57 0.39
N THR A 19 5.73 10.48 -0.39
CA THR A 19 5.18 9.21 0.06
C THR A 19 6.03 8.58 1.16
N PHE A 20 7.33 8.79 1.14
CA PHE A 20 8.23 8.38 2.20
C PHE A 20 7.87 9.06 3.53
N ALA A 21 7.62 10.37 3.50
CA ALA A 21 7.22 11.12 4.69
C ALA A 21 5.86 10.64 5.25
N MET A 22 4.96 10.17 4.39
CA MET A 22 3.66 9.67 4.82
C MET A 22 3.76 8.44 5.72
N VAL A 23 4.82 7.65 5.60
CA VAL A 23 5.03 6.46 6.44
C VAL A 23 5.03 6.84 7.92
N GLU A 24 5.70 7.91 8.28
CA GLU A 24 5.79 8.35 9.67
C GLU A 24 4.68 9.31 10.06
N ASN A 25 4.37 10.27 9.19
CA ASN A 25 3.45 11.35 9.54
C ASN A 25 1.99 10.94 9.46
N GLU A 26 1.65 10.00 8.58
CA GLU A 26 0.27 9.59 8.33
C GLU A 26 0.03 8.09 8.45
N GLN A 27 1.05 7.30 8.77
CA GLN A 27 0.96 5.85 8.89
C GLN A 27 0.51 5.19 7.57
N LYS A 28 0.89 5.79 6.44
CA LYS A 28 0.45 5.35 5.13
C LYS A 28 1.62 4.94 4.24
N ILE A 29 1.37 3.91 3.41
CA ILE A 29 2.28 3.53 2.34
C ILE A 29 1.50 3.65 1.03
N CYS A 30 2.14 4.23 0.00
CA CYS A 30 1.53 4.37 -1.31
C CYS A 30 1.99 3.25 -2.23
N PHE A 31 1.03 2.61 -2.89
CA PHE A 31 1.30 1.55 -3.88
C PHE A 31 0.71 1.94 -5.22
N ILE A 32 1.33 1.45 -6.30
CA ILE A 32 0.68 1.42 -7.61
C ILE A 32 -0.11 0.12 -7.67
N VAL A 33 -1.39 0.22 -7.99
CA VAL A 33 -2.30 -0.91 -7.97
C VAL A 33 -2.99 -1.07 -9.32
N ALA A 34 -3.65 -2.21 -9.52
CA ALA A 34 -4.42 -2.46 -10.73
C ALA A 34 -5.55 -1.45 -10.87
N ASN A 35 -5.78 -0.96 -12.10
CA ASN A 35 -6.75 0.10 -12.37
C ASN A 35 -8.18 -0.24 -11.97
N ASP A 36 -8.53 -1.51 -12.03
CA ASP A 36 -9.89 -2.00 -11.73
C ASP A 36 -10.04 -2.53 -10.30
N ALA A 37 -9.01 -2.42 -9.47
CA ALA A 37 -9.06 -2.97 -8.11
C ALA A 37 -9.84 -2.03 -7.18
N PRO A 38 -10.94 -2.49 -6.57
CA PRO A 38 -11.66 -1.70 -5.57
C PRO A 38 -10.92 -1.69 -4.22
N LYS A 39 -11.25 -0.71 -3.39
CA LYS A 39 -10.60 -0.56 -2.08
C LYS A 39 -10.61 -1.83 -1.21
N PRO A 40 -11.72 -2.58 -1.09
CA PRO A 40 -11.71 -3.81 -0.30
C PRO A 40 -10.72 -4.86 -0.80
N LYS A 41 -10.57 -4.99 -2.11
CA LYS A 41 -9.60 -5.92 -2.69
C LYS A 41 -8.16 -5.45 -2.45
N ILE A 42 -7.91 -4.15 -2.52
CA ILE A 42 -6.58 -3.60 -2.22
C ILE A 42 -6.19 -3.90 -0.77
N ALA A 43 -7.10 -3.67 0.18
CA ALA A 43 -6.86 -3.97 1.59
C ALA A 43 -6.56 -5.45 1.80
N LEU A 44 -7.34 -6.32 1.17
CA LEU A 44 -7.15 -7.76 1.28
C LEU A 44 -5.83 -8.20 0.66
N ALA A 45 -5.44 -7.61 -0.47
CA ALA A 45 -4.17 -7.91 -1.12
C ALA A 45 -2.97 -7.53 -0.25
N VAL A 46 -3.03 -6.38 0.42
CA VAL A 46 -1.97 -5.96 1.34
C VAL A 46 -1.87 -6.93 2.52
N LYS A 47 -3.02 -7.32 3.09
CA LYS A 47 -3.06 -8.31 4.16
C LYS A 47 -2.45 -9.64 3.72
N THR A 48 -2.78 -10.07 2.51
CA THR A 48 -2.28 -11.34 1.96
C THR A 48 -0.77 -11.31 1.72
N LEU A 49 -0.25 -10.22 1.14
CA LEU A 49 1.17 -10.12 0.80
C LEU A 49 2.05 -9.84 2.01
N TYR A 50 1.60 -9.00 2.93
CA TYR A 50 2.45 -8.46 3.98
C TYR A 50 1.99 -8.82 5.39
N ASN A 51 0.82 -9.44 5.52
CA ASN A 51 0.25 -9.86 6.81
C ASN A 51 0.06 -8.70 7.80
N GLU A 52 -0.30 -7.52 7.29
CA GLU A 52 -0.58 -6.35 8.11
C GLU A 52 -2.03 -5.93 7.97
N ASN A 53 -2.64 -5.52 9.07
CA ASN A 53 -4.02 -5.04 9.09
C ASN A 53 -4.09 -3.62 8.52
N VAL A 54 -5.03 -3.41 7.62
CA VAL A 54 -5.25 -2.13 6.96
C VAL A 54 -6.43 -1.41 7.60
N LEU A 55 -6.22 -0.16 8.03
CA LEU A 55 -7.29 0.65 8.60
C LEU A 55 -8.12 1.35 7.54
N ASP A 56 -7.47 1.83 6.48
CA ASP A 56 -8.14 2.62 5.46
C ASP A 56 -7.36 2.56 4.15
N VAL A 57 -8.06 2.75 3.04
CA VAL A 57 -7.47 2.81 1.71
C VAL A 57 -8.08 3.98 0.96
N ASN A 58 -7.25 4.89 0.51
CA ASN A 58 -7.64 5.97 -0.40
C ASN A 58 -6.99 5.73 -1.75
N THR A 59 -7.70 6.02 -2.83
CA THR A 59 -7.18 5.80 -4.17
C THR A 59 -7.23 7.08 -4.99
N ALA A 60 -6.31 7.20 -5.94
CA ALA A 60 -6.26 8.30 -6.88
C ALA A 60 -5.76 7.80 -8.23
N ARG A 61 -6.40 8.24 -9.31
CA ARG A 61 -5.94 7.93 -10.67
C ARG A 61 -4.96 9.01 -11.11
N THR A 62 -3.82 8.58 -11.61
CA THR A 62 -2.77 9.50 -12.07
C THR A 62 -2.24 9.03 -13.42
N ILE A 63 -1.34 9.84 -14.02
CA ILE A 63 -0.68 9.46 -15.28
C ILE A 63 0.22 8.24 -15.10
N TYR A 64 0.62 7.92 -13.88
CA TYR A 64 1.44 6.74 -13.56
C TYR A 64 0.60 5.51 -13.24
N GLY A 65 -0.72 5.62 -13.32
CA GLY A 65 -1.65 4.55 -12.98
C GLY A 65 -2.48 4.89 -11.74
N LYS A 66 -3.12 3.88 -11.18
CA LYS A 66 -3.91 4.06 -9.97
C LYS A 66 -3.03 3.92 -8.74
N LYS A 67 -3.03 4.93 -7.89
CA LYS A 67 -2.31 4.91 -6.61
C LYS A 67 -3.26 4.54 -5.48
N ALA A 68 -2.78 3.76 -4.54
CA ALA A 68 -3.51 3.44 -3.32
C ALA A 68 -2.69 3.89 -2.11
N PHE A 69 -3.29 4.73 -1.28
CA PHE A 69 -2.68 5.18 -0.02
C PHE A 69 -3.27 4.32 1.09
N VAL A 70 -2.47 3.39 1.58
CA VAL A 70 -2.92 2.37 2.53
C VAL A 70 -2.48 2.77 3.94
N LYS A 71 -3.46 2.96 4.83
CA LYS A 71 -3.20 3.36 6.21
C LYS A 71 -3.15 2.13 7.11
N PHE A 72 -2.14 2.10 7.99
CA PHE A 72 -1.93 1.01 8.94
C PHE A 72 -2.27 1.44 10.37
N GLU A 73 -2.27 0.49 11.31
CA GLU A 73 -2.71 0.72 12.68
C GLU A 73 -1.80 1.66 13.47
N SER A 74 -0.49 1.66 13.16
CA SER A 74 0.47 2.48 13.89
C SER A 74 1.66 2.86 13.00
N THR A 75 2.40 3.86 13.44
CA THR A 75 3.65 4.26 12.78
C THR A 75 4.65 3.12 12.76
N ASP A 76 4.73 2.34 13.84
CA ASP A 76 5.64 1.20 13.90
C ASP A 76 5.34 0.18 12.82
N LYS A 77 4.06 -0.14 12.60
CA LYS A 77 3.68 -1.11 11.58
C LYS A 77 3.95 -0.60 10.17
N SER A 78 3.64 0.66 9.89
CA SER A 78 3.93 1.24 8.57
C SER A 78 5.44 1.32 8.32
N ARG A 79 6.22 1.68 9.32
CA ARG A 79 7.68 1.73 9.23
C ARG A 79 8.29 0.33 9.00
N ASP A 80 7.83 -0.67 9.75
CA ASP A 80 8.29 -2.05 9.58
C ASP A 80 8.02 -2.56 8.19
N LEU A 81 6.81 -2.32 7.68
CA LEU A 81 6.45 -2.73 6.34
C LEU A 81 7.27 -1.98 5.28
N ALA A 82 7.46 -0.67 5.45
CA ALA A 82 8.29 0.13 4.54
C ALA A 82 9.71 -0.43 4.47
N THR A 83 10.26 -0.87 5.58
CA THR A 83 11.57 -1.53 5.62
C THR A 83 11.55 -2.83 4.82
N LYS A 84 10.53 -3.66 5.01
CA LYS A 84 10.40 -4.94 4.31
C LYS A 84 10.30 -4.79 2.80
N ILE A 85 9.62 -3.75 2.32
CA ILE A 85 9.45 -3.52 0.89
C ILE A 85 10.56 -2.66 0.27
N GLY A 86 11.56 -2.28 1.06
CA GLY A 86 12.75 -1.59 0.55
C GLY A 86 12.65 -0.08 0.45
N MET A 87 11.69 0.56 1.13
CA MET A 87 11.57 2.02 1.15
C MET A 87 12.60 2.69 2.06
N LEU A 88 13.05 1.99 3.07
CA LEU A 88 13.98 2.52 4.08
C LEU A 88 15.32 1.86 4.01
#